data_42380635019250aab5cabff9d12e7e00
#
_entry.id   42380635019250aab5cabff9d12e7e00
#
_cell.length_a   1.000
_cell.length_b   1.000
_cell.length_c   1.000
_cell.angle_alpha   90.00
_cell.angle_beta   90.00
_cell.angle_gamma   90.00
#
_symmetry.space_group_name_H-M   'P 1'
#
loop_
_entity.id
_entity.type
_entity.pdbx_description
1 polymer ?
#
loop_
_entity_poly.entity_id
_entity_poly.type
_entity_poly.pdbx_seq_one_letter_code
_entity_poly.pdbx_strand_id
1 'polypeptide(L)'
;RTPTAIKAVFDTIFYVSVHLSILWITQKLYFSSRFLNVVENISILHIMKQLLVSIAIVFASVLTATGQNHSFSLSGKWDFQIDREDGGIKEQWFNKSLDESINLPGSMPEKLKGDNVTARTQWTGSLYDSSYYFNPYMEKYRIEGQVKLPFFLTPDKHYVGVAWYQKKVTIPSDWKGERIILFLERPHIETTVWVNTKEIGMQNSLCVPHVYDLTSAVTPGKPCRITIRVDNRIKEINVGPDSH
;
A
#
# COMPACT_ATOMS: atom_id res chain seq x y z
N ARG A 1 -6.85 -0.48 20.29
CA ARG A 1 -8.05 -1.33 20.10
C ARG A 1 -8.28 -1.43 18.60
N THR A 2 -8.17 -2.66 18.07
CA THR A 2 -8.12 -2.94 16.66
C THR A 2 -9.45 -2.70 15.94
N PRO A 3 -9.46 -2.34 14.65
CA PRO A 3 -10.68 -2.14 13.84
C PRO A 3 -11.61 -3.34 13.82
N THR A 4 -11.08 -4.54 14.05
CA THR A 4 -11.83 -5.81 14.08
C THR A 4 -12.85 -5.87 15.22
N ALA A 5 -12.57 -5.27 16.37
CA ALA A 5 -13.48 -5.28 17.51
C ALA A 5 -14.71 -4.39 17.29
N ILE A 6 -14.53 -3.26 16.60
CA ILE A 6 -15.63 -2.33 16.28
C ILE A 6 -16.56 -2.96 15.23
N LYS A 7 -15.99 -3.64 14.23
CA LYS A 7 -16.79 -4.32 13.19
C LYS A 7 -17.65 -5.45 13.79
N ALA A 8 -17.09 -6.26 14.69
CA ALA A 8 -17.84 -7.34 15.35
C ALA A 8 -19.02 -6.81 16.21
N VAL A 9 -18.85 -5.66 16.86
CA VAL A 9 -19.93 -5.03 17.65
C VAL A 9 -21.02 -4.48 16.74
N PHE A 10 -20.66 -3.84 15.61
CA PHE A 10 -21.64 -3.36 14.64
C PHE A 10 -22.42 -4.50 13.98
N ASP A 11 -21.73 -5.58 13.59
CA ASP A 11 -22.37 -6.76 12.98
C ASP A 11 -23.32 -7.44 13.96
N THR A 12 -22.99 -7.49 15.25
CA THR A 12 -23.86 -8.07 16.30
C THR A 12 -25.07 -7.18 16.57
N ILE A 13 -24.91 -5.87 16.65
CA ILE A 13 -26.03 -4.93 16.86
C ILE A 13 -26.96 -4.94 15.65
N PHE A 14 -26.41 -5.00 14.43
CA PHE A 14 -27.21 -5.06 13.21
C PHE A 14 -28.00 -6.39 13.12
N TYR A 15 -27.36 -7.53 13.46
CA TYR A 15 -28.02 -8.85 13.48
C TYR A 15 -29.17 -8.91 14.50
N VAL A 16 -28.97 -8.40 15.70
CA VAL A 16 -30.01 -8.32 16.75
C VAL A 16 -31.14 -7.39 16.35
N SER A 17 -30.82 -6.23 15.74
CA SER A 17 -31.84 -5.28 15.25
C SER A 17 -32.72 -5.88 14.13
N VAL A 18 -32.09 -6.59 13.19
CA VAL A 18 -32.81 -7.26 12.09
C VAL A 18 -33.68 -8.40 12.62
N HIS A 19 -33.17 -9.21 13.57
CA HIS A 19 -33.96 -10.29 14.19
C HIS A 19 -35.15 -9.77 14.99
N LEU A 20 -34.97 -8.71 15.76
CA LEU A 20 -36.06 -8.09 16.53
C LEU A 20 -37.12 -7.46 15.58
N SER A 21 -36.69 -6.88 14.47
CA SER A 21 -37.61 -6.33 13.46
C SER A 21 -38.40 -7.45 12.76
N ILE A 22 -37.77 -8.56 12.44
CA ILE A 22 -38.45 -9.74 11.86
C ILE A 22 -39.43 -10.37 12.86
N LEU A 23 -39.05 -10.51 14.13
CA LEU A 23 -39.95 -11.02 15.18
C LEU A 23 -41.16 -10.09 15.38
N TRP A 24 -40.95 -8.77 15.37
CA TRP A 24 -42.02 -7.79 15.52
C TRP A 24 -42.98 -7.81 14.32
N ILE A 25 -42.46 -7.95 13.10
CA ILE A 25 -43.25 -8.09 11.87
C ILE A 25 -44.03 -9.41 11.87
N THR A 26 -43.42 -10.53 12.29
CA THR A 26 -44.09 -11.82 12.37
C THR A 26 -45.18 -11.83 13.44
N GLN A 27 -44.96 -11.23 14.61
CA GLN A 27 -45.99 -11.09 15.65
C GLN A 27 -47.16 -10.20 15.19
N LYS A 28 -46.89 -9.08 14.48
CA LYS A 28 -47.96 -8.25 13.91
C LYS A 28 -48.77 -8.95 12.81
N LEU A 29 -48.10 -9.74 11.98
CA LEU A 29 -48.75 -10.57 10.96
C LEU A 29 -49.63 -11.66 11.56
N TYR A 30 -49.16 -12.28 12.66
CA TYR A 30 -49.95 -13.29 13.40
C TYR A 30 -51.19 -12.71 14.09
N PHE A 31 -51.10 -11.48 14.59
CA PHE A 31 -52.24 -10.77 15.19
C PHE A 31 -53.26 -10.26 14.13
N SER A 32 -52.76 -9.95 12.94
CA SER A 32 -53.61 -9.52 11.82
C SER A 32 -54.39 -10.68 11.17
N SER A 33 -53.88 -11.91 11.27
CA SER A 33 -54.54 -13.08 10.68
C SER A 33 -55.92 -13.41 11.32
N ARG A 34 -56.17 -12.95 12.55
CA ARG A 34 -57.51 -13.03 13.18
C ARG A 34 -58.49 -11.94 12.71
N PHE A 35 -57.99 -10.89 12.09
CA PHE A 35 -58.84 -9.79 11.57
C PHE A 35 -59.15 -9.92 10.07
N LEU A 36 -58.47 -10.82 9.35
CA LEU A 36 -58.56 -10.96 7.88
C LEU A 36 -59.64 -11.95 7.40
N ASN A 37 -60.50 -12.43 8.28
CA ASN A 37 -61.64 -13.23 7.86
C ASN A 37 -62.82 -12.40 7.30
N VAL A 38 -62.60 -11.11 6.99
CA VAL A 38 -63.70 -10.23 6.52
C VAL A 38 -63.42 -9.53 5.20
N VAL A 39 -62.22 -9.65 4.61
CA VAL A 39 -61.96 -8.99 3.31
C VAL A 39 -61.32 -9.96 2.32
N GLU A 40 -62.16 -10.60 1.50
CA GLU A 40 -61.75 -11.23 0.25
C GLU A 40 -61.24 -10.16 -0.74
N ASN A 41 -59.93 -9.90 -0.69
CA ASN A 41 -59.24 -9.17 -1.76
C ASN A 41 -57.93 -9.85 -2.13
N ILE A 42 -58.03 -10.93 -2.90
CA ILE A 42 -56.94 -11.70 -3.50
C ILE A 42 -55.92 -10.79 -4.20
N SER A 43 -56.34 -9.65 -4.75
CA SER A 43 -55.48 -8.68 -5.43
C SER A 43 -54.51 -7.96 -4.51
N ILE A 44 -54.88 -7.57 -3.29
CA ILE A 44 -54.03 -6.85 -2.35
C ILE A 44 -52.94 -7.81 -1.80
N LEU A 45 -53.29 -9.07 -1.52
CA LEU A 45 -52.33 -10.08 -1.07
C LEU A 45 -51.30 -10.42 -2.15
N HIS A 46 -51.71 -10.38 -3.42
CA HIS A 46 -50.81 -10.60 -4.56
C HIS A 46 -49.84 -9.43 -4.74
N ILE A 47 -50.30 -8.20 -4.62
CA ILE A 47 -49.47 -6.99 -4.67
C ILE A 47 -48.48 -6.97 -3.50
N MET A 48 -48.92 -7.31 -2.27
CA MET A 48 -48.02 -7.39 -1.11
C MET A 48 -46.95 -8.47 -1.28
N LYS A 49 -47.28 -9.65 -1.82
CA LYS A 49 -46.29 -10.68 -2.14
C LYS A 49 -45.26 -10.23 -3.17
N GLN A 50 -45.72 -9.55 -4.24
CA GLN A 50 -44.80 -9.00 -5.26
C GLN A 50 -43.89 -7.90 -4.68
N LEU A 51 -44.43 -7.05 -3.81
CA LEU A 51 -43.65 -6.01 -3.14
C LEU A 51 -42.60 -6.61 -2.21
N LEU A 52 -42.93 -7.64 -1.41
CA LEU A 52 -42.02 -8.34 -0.53
C LEU A 52 -40.93 -9.07 -1.32
N VAL A 53 -41.27 -9.70 -2.44
CA VAL A 53 -40.27 -10.36 -3.32
C VAL A 53 -39.36 -9.29 -3.95
N SER A 54 -39.88 -8.16 -4.39
CA SER A 54 -39.06 -7.07 -4.93
C SER A 54 -38.10 -6.50 -3.88
N ILE A 55 -38.60 -6.28 -2.65
CA ILE A 55 -37.76 -5.81 -1.53
C ILE A 55 -36.69 -6.85 -1.19
N ALA A 56 -37.02 -8.13 -1.19
CA ALA A 56 -36.05 -9.21 -0.93
C ALA A 56 -34.98 -9.29 -2.02
N ILE A 57 -35.33 -9.08 -3.28
CA ILE A 57 -34.37 -9.04 -4.41
C ILE A 57 -33.46 -7.83 -4.29
N VAL A 58 -33.98 -6.64 -3.96
CA VAL A 58 -33.19 -5.44 -3.73
C VAL A 58 -32.26 -5.64 -2.53
N PHE A 59 -32.72 -6.24 -1.45
CA PHE A 59 -31.90 -6.53 -0.28
C PHE A 59 -30.81 -7.58 -0.59
N ALA A 60 -31.13 -8.61 -1.35
CA ALA A 60 -30.16 -9.61 -1.80
C ALA A 60 -29.08 -9.01 -2.70
N SER A 61 -29.41 -8.07 -3.58
CA SER A 61 -28.44 -7.40 -4.44
C SER A 61 -27.52 -6.44 -3.68
N VAL A 62 -27.97 -5.86 -2.57
CA VAL A 62 -27.11 -5.02 -1.70
C VAL A 62 -26.13 -5.87 -0.87
N LEU A 63 -26.53 -7.08 -0.48
CA LEU A 63 -25.65 -7.99 0.30
C LEU A 63 -24.51 -8.62 -0.52
N THR A 64 -24.59 -8.63 -1.84
CA THR A 64 -23.53 -9.19 -2.70
C THR A 64 -22.45 -8.19 -3.09
N ALA A 65 -22.58 -6.93 -2.70
CA ALA A 65 -21.55 -5.90 -2.93
C ALA A 65 -20.45 -5.90 -1.86
N THR A 66 -20.00 -7.08 -1.41
CA THR A 66 -18.75 -7.18 -0.65
C THR A 66 -17.61 -7.10 -1.64
N GLY A 67 -17.02 -5.92 -1.79
CA GLY A 67 -15.78 -5.76 -2.54
C GLY A 67 -14.71 -6.67 -1.94
N GLN A 68 -14.36 -7.76 -2.61
CA GLN A 68 -13.21 -8.57 -2.24
C GLN A 68 -11.95 -7.76 -2.57
N ASN A 69 -11.23 -7.33 -1.53
CA ASN A 69 -9.92 -6.74 -1.71
C ASN A 69 -8.93 -7.85 -2.06
N HIS A 70 -8.67 -8.04 -3.34
CA HIS A 70 -7.64 -8.93 -3.83
C HIS A 70 -6.28 -8.24 -3.67
N SER A 71 -5.28 -8.96 -3.18
CA SER A 71 -3.91 -8.44 -3.11
C SER A 71 -2.91 -9.56 -3.34
N PHE A 72 -1.75 -9.23 -3.92
CA PHE A 72 -0.61 -10.11 -3.98
C PHE A 72 0.68 -9.36 -3.69
N SER A 73 1.63 -10.04 -3.08
CA SER A 73 2.90 -9.46 -2.69
C SER A 73 3.84 -9.36 -3.88
N LEU A 74 4.50 -8.21 -4.01
CA LEU A 74 5.61 -8.00 -4.95
C LEU A 74 6.97 -8.32 -4.33
N SER A 75 7.01 -8.95 -3.16
CA SER A 75 8.26 -9.37 -2.50
C SER A 75 9.12 -10.29 -3.38
N GLY A 76 10.36 -10.51 -2.95
CA GLY A 76 11.32 -11.34 -3.64
C GLY A 76 12.29 -10.55 -4.52
N LYS A 77 12.83 -11.18 -5.56
CA LYS A 77 13.86 -10.60 -6.40
C LYS A 77 13.33 -9.49 -7.30
N TRP A 78 14.06 -8.38 -7.33
CA TRP A 78 13.89 -7.24 -8.21
C TRP A 78 15.19 -6.99 -8.96
N ASP A 79 15.13 -6.54 -10.21
CA ASP A 79 16.28 -5.95 -10.87
C ASP A 79 16.55 -4.59 -10.25
N PHE A 80 17.82 -4.21 -10.12
CA PHE A 80 18.27 -3.09 -9.29
C PHE A 80 19.47 -2.39 -9.90
N GLN A 81 19.57 -1.07 -9.73
CA GLN A 81 20.77 -0.30 -10.06
C GLN A 81 20.83 1.01 -9.28
N ILE A 82 22.02 1.33 -8.78
CA ILE A 82 22.31 2.64 -8.18
C ILE A 82 22.57 3.64 -9.31
N ASP A 83 21.94 4.80 -9.23
CA ASP A 83 22.06 5.90 -10.18
C ASP A 83 22.87 7.04 -9.53
N ARG A 84 24.18 6.94 -9.60
CA ARG A 84 25.09 7.88 -8.92
C ARG A 84 25.04 9.28 -9.51
N GLU A 85 24.83 9.36 -10.83
CA GLU A 85 24.86 10.61 -11.58
C GLU A 85 23.44 11.20 -11.78
N ASP A 86 22.41 10.53 -11.23
CA ASP A 86 21.00 10.89 -11.42
C ASP A 86 20.63 11.04 -12.92
N GLY A 87 21.24 10.19 -13.73
CA GLY A 87 21.10 10.20 -15.19
C GLY A 87 19.99 9.31 -15.72
N GLY A 88 19.45 8.42 -14.89
CA GLY A 88 18.58 7.33 -15.33
C GLY A 88 17.29 7.77 -16.01
N ILE A 89 16.73 8.93 -15.64
CA ILE A 89 15.56 9.50 -16.34
C ILE A 89 15.95 9.90 -17.77
N LYS A 90 17.04 10.65 -17.92
CA LYS A 90 17.55 11.11 -19.23
C LYS A 90 17.91 9.92 -20.13
N GLU A 91 18.48 8.89 -19.56
CA GLU A 91 18.89 7.68 -20.25
C GLU A 91 17.77 6.65 -20.39
N GLN A 92 16.57 6.96 -19.90
CA GLN A 92 15.37 6.13 -19.98
C GLN A 92 15.58 4.72 -19.36
N TRP A 93 16.14 4.65 -18.16
CA TRP A 93 16.37 3.37 -17.49
C TRP A 93 15.07 2.58 -17.26
N PHE A 94 13.94 3.26 -17.17
CA PHE A 94 12.62 2.60 -17.13
C PHE A 94 12.34 1.75 -18.38
N ASN A 95 13.06 1.97 -19.48
CA ASN A 95 12.94 1.21 -20.74
C ASN A 95 14.08 0.21 -20.97
N LYS A 96 15.08 0.18 -20.09
CA LYS A 96 16.24 -0.73 -20.17
C LYS A 96 16.12 -1.82 -19.10
N SER A 97 16.93 -2.86 -19.20
CA SER A 97 17.18 -3.79 -18.10
C SER A 97 18.20 -3.20 -17.15
N LEU A 98 18.06 -3.44 -15.86
CA LEU A 98 19.04 -3.08 -14.84
C LEU A 98 20.02 -4.23 -14.63
N ASP A 99 21.26 -3.93 -14.25
CA ASP A 99 22.35 -4.89 -14.28
C ASP A 99 22.48 -5.74 -13.00
N GLU A 100 21.96 -5.22 -11.88
CA GLU A 100 22.05 -5.88 -10.58
C GLU A 100 20.70 -6.44 -10.12
N SER A 101 20.68 -7.04 -8.95
CA SER A 101 19.44 -7.46 -8.30
C SER A 101 19.47 -7.22 -6.79
N ILE A 102 18.27 -7.10 -6.23
CA ILE A 102 18.04 -6.94 -4.79
C ILE A 102 16.79 -7.73 -4.38
N ASN A 103 16.78 -8.26 -3.17
CA ASN A 103 15.60 -8.90 -2.62
C ASN A 103 14.84 -7.92 -1.73
N LEU A 104 13.56 -7.70 -2.05
CA LEU A 104 12.64 -6.87 -1.27
C LEU A 104 11.59 -7.75 -0.55
N PRO A 105 11.05 -7.30 0.58
CA PRO A 105 11.33 -6.05 1.29
C PRO A 105 12.72 -6.04 1.96
N GLY A 106 13.17 -4.85 2.30
CA GLY A 106 14.42 -4.61 3.01
C GLY A 106 15.09 -3.32 2.55
N SER A 107 16.07 -2.87 3.32
CA SER A 107 16.84 -1.67 2.99
C SER A 107 18.06 -2.02 2.13
N MET A 108 18.59 -1.03 1.39
CA MET A 108 19.83 -1.19 0.64
C MET A 108 21.00 -1.65 1.52
N PRO A 109 21.28 -1.02 2.69
CA PRO A 109 22.35 -1.46 3.57
C PRO A 109 22.19 -2.91 4.06
N GLU A 110 20.98 -3.33 4.43
CA GLU A 110 20.69 -4.72 4.83
C GLU A 110 21.02 -5.73 3.71
N LYS A 111 20.83 -5.33 2.47
CA LYS A 111 21.13 -6.15 1.29
C LYS A 111 22.55 -5.91 0.76
N LEU A 112 23.42 -5.28 1.54
CA LEU A 112 24.81 -4.95 1.23
C LEU A 112 24.95 -4.10 -0.05
N LYS A 113 23.96 -3.24 -0.33
CA LYS A 113 23.97 -2.30 -1.44
C LYS A 113 24.35 -0.90 -0.95
N GLY A 114 25.17 -0.20 -1.73
CA GLY A 114 25.70 1.11 -1.41
C GLY A 114 27.21 1.13 -1.26
N ASP A 115 27.74 2.23 -0.73
CA ASP A 115 29.15 2.47 -0.55
C ASP A 115 29.64 1.91 0.81
N ASN A 116 30.91 1.57 0.89
CA ASN A 116 31.53 1.22 2.16
C ASN A 116 31.52 2.42 3.10
N VAL A 117 31.26 2.17 4.36
CA VAL A 117 31.31 3.22 5.38
C VAL A 117 32.76 3.56 5.66
N THR A 118 33.09 4.84 5.61
CA THR A 118 34.44 5.39 5.91
C THR A 118 34.32 6.50 6.94
N ALA A 119 35.45 6.95 7.48
CA ALA A 119 35.51 8.12 8.35
C ALA A 119 35.00 9.42 7.68
N ARG A 120 34.84 9.43 6.34
CA ARG A 120 34.36 10.58 5.56
C ARG A 120 32.90 10.43 5.12
N THR A 121 32.23 9.34 5.49
CA THR A 121 30.83 9.11 5.13
C THR A 121 29.96 10.23 5.69
N GLN A 122 29.22 10.89 4.81
CA GLN A 122 28.23 11.90 5.21
C GLN A 122 26.91 11.19 5.51
N TRP A 123 26.46 11.33 6.75
CA TRP A 123 25.21 10.72 7.21
C TRP A 123 24.02 11.61 6.89
N THR A 124 22.94 11.00 6.52
CA THR A 124 21.67 11.70 6.24
C THR A 124 21.20 12.47 7.48
N GLY A 125 20.77 13.71 7.28
CA GLY A 125 20.21 14.53 8.36
C GLY A 125 21.22 15.28 9.21
N SER A 126 22.50 15.20 8.90
CA SER A 126 23.57 15.92 9.62
C SER A 126 23.56 15.69 11.15
N LEU A 127 22.98 14.59 11.60
CA LEU A 127 22.87 14.21 13.00
C LEU A 127 24.14 13.46 13.47
N TYR A 128 25.31 14.00 13.17
CA TYR A 128 26.54 13.48 13.76
C TYR A 128 27.12 14.50 14.72
N ASP A 129 27.60 14.00 15.81
CA ASP A 129 28.38 14.80 16.74
C ASP A 129 29.71 15.16 16.06
N SER A 130 29.94 16.45 15.78
CA SER A 130 31.18 16.91 15.18
C SER A 130 32.41 16.55 16.02
N SER A 131 32.24 16.32 17.32
CA SER A 131 33.26 15.85 18.21
C SER A 131 33.87 14.49 17.77
N TYR A 132 33.11 13.67 17.07
CA TYR A 132 33.58 12.42 16.46
C TYR A 132 34.86 12.63 15.62
N TYR A 133 34.98 13.77 14.96
CA TYR A 133 36.14 14.05 14.08
C TYR A 133 37.30 14.70 14.79
N PHE A 134 37.07 15.38 15.91
CA PHE A 134 38.08 16.20 16.60
C PHE A 134 38.49 15.65 17.95
N ASN A 135 37.64 14.86 18.61
CA ASN A 135 37.93 14.31 19.92
C ASN A 135 38.95 13.14 19.83
N PRO A 136 40.12 13.24 20.48
CA PRO A 136 41.12 12.16 20.46
C PRO A 136 40.58 10.82 20.97
N TYR A 137 39.67 10.82 21.93
CA TYR A 137 39.04 9.60 22.46
C TYR A 137 38.21 8.84 21.42
N MET A 138 37.82 9.51 20.33
CA MET A 138 37.05 8.92 19.22
C MET A 138 37.95 8.36 18.11
N GLU A 139 39.25 8.56 18.16
CA GLU A 139 40.19 8.10 17.12
C GLU A 139 40.09 6.61 16.84
N LYS A 140 39.97 5.79 17.88
CA LYS A 140 39.79 4.34 17.76
C LYS A 140 38.55 3.89 16.98
N TYR A 141 37.58 4.77 16.77
CA TYR A 141 36.35 4.49 16.00
C TYR A 141 36.42 4.97 14.56
N ARG A 142 37.54 5.59 14.16
CA ARG A 142 37.78 6.12 12.80
C ARG A 142 38.82 5.32 12.01
N ILE A 143 39.21 4.15 12.51
CA ILE A 143 40.16 3.28 11.83
C ILE A 143 39.54 2.80 10.52
N GLU A 144 40.27 3.00 9.40
CA GLU A 144 39.81 2.58 8.08
C GLU A 144 39.49 1.08 8.04
N GLY A 145 38.36 0.73 7.45
CA GLY A 145 37.83 -0.64 7.45
C GLY A 145 37.13 -1.10 8.75
N GLN A 146 37.21 -0.30 9.83
CA GLN A 146 36.60 -0.59 11.13
C GLN A 146 35.89 0.64 11.70
N VAL A 147 35.38 1.49 10.84
CA VAL A 147 34.70 2.73 11.24
C VAL A 147 33.41 2.40 12.01
N LYS A 148 33.29 2.96 13.20
CA LYS A 148 32.11 2.82 14.05
C LYS A 148 31.75 4.16 14.67
N LEU A 149 30.45 4.50 14.68
CA LEU A 149 29.94 5.62 15.45
C LEU A 149 29.50 5.09 16.81
N PRO A 150 30.15 5.50 17.92
CA PRO A 150 29.72 5.08 19.25
C PRO A 150 28.28 5.54 19.49
N PHE A 151 27.50 4.67 20.13
CA PHE A 151 26.07 4.90 20.45
C PHE A 151 25.08 4.85 19.27
N PHE A 152 25.55 4.63 18.05
CA PHE A 152 24.70 4.46 16.87
C PHE A 152 24.94 3.10 16.22
N LEU A 153 23.90 2.54 15.62
CA LEU A 153 24.03 1.39 14.74
C LEU A 153 24.71 1.84 13.45
N THR A 154 25.92 1.39 13.21
CA THR A 154 26.67 1.70 11.98
C THR A 154 26.37 0.59 10.97
N PRO A 155 25.72 0.87 9.83
CA PRO A 155 25.53 -0.12 8.78
C PRO A 155 26.85 -0.40 8.05
N ASP A 156 26.97 -1.58 7.43
CA ASP A 156 28.14 -1.93 6.61
C ASP A 156 28.19 -1.14 5.30
N LYS A 157 27.05 -0.69 4.83
CA LYS A 157 26.89 0.10 3.60
C LYS A 157 26.05 1.33 3.86
N HIS A 158 26.35 2.38 3.12
CA HIS A 158 25.60 3.63 3.16
C HIS A 158 25.43 4.20 1.74
N TYR A 159 24.28 4.74 1.43
CA TYR A 159 24.06 5.43 0.17
C TYR A 159 23.02 6.54 0.31
N VAL A 160 23.35 7.71 -0.19
CA VAL A 160 22.41 8.84 -0.36
C VAL A 160 22.40 9.21 -1.83
N GLY A 161 21.24 9.15 -2.46
CA GLY A 161 21.06 9.37 -3.88
C GLY A 161 19.90 8.59 -4.47
N VAL A 162 19.99 8.32 -5.75
CA VAL A 162 18.95 7.66 -6.53
C VAL A 162 19.27 6.18 -6.74
N ALA A 163 18.25 5.36 -6.60
CA ALA A 163 18.30 3.94 -6.96
C ALA A 163 17.05 3.54 -7.75
N TRP A 164 17.22 2.60 -8.66
CA TRP A 164 16.17 2.09 -9.54
C TRP A 164 15.87 0.64 -9.25
N TYR A 165 14.60 0.29 -9.30
CA TYR A 165 14.08 -1.04 -9.03
C TYR A 165 13.11 -1.44 -10.13
N GLN A 166 13.23 -2.65 -10.67
CA GLN A 166 12.34 -3.15 -11.71
C GLN A 166 11.84 -4.55 -11.40
N LYS A 167 10.59 -4.81 -11.70
CA LYS A 167 10.00 -6.14 -11.61
C LYS A 167 9.02 -6.38 -12.75
N LYS A 168 9.16 -7.54 -13.39
CA LYS A 168 8.13 -8.04 -14.32
C LYS A 168 7.03 -8.71 -13.50
N VAL A 169 5.80 -8.28 -13.73
CA VAL A 169 4.62 -8.80 -13.03
C VAL A 169 3.51 -9.09 -14.04
N THR A 170 2.65 -10.04 -13.68
CA THR A 170 1.40 -10.28 -14.41
C THR A 170 0.27 -10.09 -13.41
N ILE A 171 -0.55 -9.08 -13.64
CA ILE A 171 -1.77 -8.88 -12.84
C ILE A 171 -2.73 -10.03 -13.14
N PRO A 172 -3.34 -10.67 -12.13
CA PRO A 172 -4.28 -11.75 -12.35
C PRO A 172 -5.41 -11.36 -13.31
N SER A 173 -5.80 -12.29 -14.19
CA SER A 173 -6.81 -11.99 -15.23
C SER A 173 -8.22 -11.77 -14.68
N ASP A 174 -8.51 -12.34 -13.53
CA ASP A 174 -9.76 -12.18 -12.79
C ASP A 174 -9.94 -10.79 -12.16
N TRP A 175 -8.87 -9.98 -12.12
CA TRP A 175 -8.94 -8.56 -11.69
C TRP A 175 -9.41 -7.63 -12.81
N LYS A 176 -9.93 -8.17 -13.91
CA LYS A 176 -10.45 -7.36 -15.01
C LYS A 176 -11.66 -6.53 -14.56
N GLY A 177 -11.56 -5.21 -14.71
CA GLY A 177 -12.59 -4.26 -14.27
C GLY A 177 -12.37 -3.72 -12.86
N GLU A 178 -11.39 -4.26 -12.12
CA GLU A 178 -11.04 -3.78 -10.79
C GLU A 178 -10.10 -2.57 -10.85
N ARG A 179 -10.09 -1.81 -9.77
CA ARG A 179 -9.11 -0.75 -9.56
C ARG A 179 -7.79 -1.36 -9.07
N ILE A 180 -6.71 -1.15 -9.80
CA ILE A 180 -5.40 -1.76 -9.54
C ILE A 180 -4.48 -0.73 -8.93
N ILE A 181 -4.09 -0.97 -7.68
CA ILE A 181 -3.27 -0.06 -6.88
C ILE A 181 -1.92 -0.69 -6.58
N LEU A 182 -0.84 0.04 -6.85
CA LEU A 182 0.47 -0.24 -6.31
C LEU A 182 0.62 0.49 -4.97
N PHE A 183 0.87 -0.29 -3.92
CA PHE A 183 1.08 0.21 -2.57
C PHE A 183 2.53 -0.02 -2.16
N LEU A 184 3.26 1.06 -1.88
CA LEU A 184 4.62 1.06 -1.37
C LEU A 184 4.58 1.52 0.09
N GLU A 185 4.78 0.61 1.03
CA GLU A 185 4.52 0.87 2.45
C GLU A 185 5.40 2.00 3.03
N ARG A 186 6.70 1.94 2.79
CA ARG A 186 7.66 2.93 3.31
C ARG A 186 8.84 3.11 2.36
N PRO A 187 8.61 3.65 1.17
CA PRO A 187 9.71 4.09 0.34
C PRO A 187 10.29 5.38 0.95
N HIS A 188 11.59 5.54 0.90
CA HIS A 188 12.28 6.65 1.55
C HIS A 188 13.13 7.40 0.51
N ILE A 189 12.79 8.60 0.08
CA ILE A 189 11.79 9.62 0.50
C ILE A 189 10.82 9.89 -0.65
N GLU A 190 11.34 10.00 -1.87
CA GLU A 190 10.61 10.27 -3.10
C GLU A 190 10.61 9.04 -3.99
N THR A 191 9.47 8.74 -4.58
CA THR A 191 9.39 7.71 -5.61
C THR A 191 8.77 8.25 -6.89
N THR A 192 9.27 7.78 -8.02
CA THR A 192 8.61 7.94 -9.33
C THR A 192 8.37 6.55 -9.90
N VAL A 193 7.18 6.31 -10.43
CA VAL A 193 6.76 4.98 -10.89
C VAL A 193 6.44 5.01 -12.38
N TRP A 194 6.90 3.98 -13.09
CA TRP A 194 6.53 3.69 -14.48
C TRP A 194 5.92 2.30 -14.59
N VAL A 195 4.97 2.15 -15.51
CA VAL A 195 4.52 0.85 -16.01
C VAL A 195 4.95 0.76 -17.48
N ASN A 196 5.83 -0.17 -17.78
CA ASN A 196 6.56 -0.21 -19.04
C ASN A 196 7.26 1.14 -19.32
N THR A 197 6.82 1.87 -20.33
CA THR A 197 7.36 3.20 -20.68
C THR A 197 6.50 4.36 -20.19
N LYS A 198 5.29 4.07 -19.65
CA LYS A 198 4.35 5.10 -19.21
C LYS A 198 4.66 5.49 -17.76
N GLU A 199 4.96 6.77 -17.55
CA GLU A 199 5.04 7.32 -16.19
C GLU A 199 3.65 7.39 -15.57
N ILE A 200 3.55 6.94 -14.32
CA ILE A 200 2.32 6.96 -13.53
C ILE A 200 2.27 8.21 -12.66
N GLY A 201 3.40 8.59 -12.11
CA GLY A 201 3.53 9.78 -11.29
C GLY A 201 4.66 9.70 -10.28
N MET A 202 4.77 10.75 -9.47
CA MET A 202 5.75 10.91 -8.41
C MET A 202 5.04 11.20 -7.09
N GLN A 203 5.57 10.65 -6.01
CA GLN A 203 5.18 10.98 -4.64
C GLN A 203 6.42 11.20 -3.79
N ASN A 204 6.30 12.12 -2.85
CA ASN A 204 7.39 12.55 -1.99
C ASN A 204 6.84 12.69 -0.58
N SER A 205 7.20 11.75 0.29
CA SER A 205 6.79 11.74 1.68
C SER A 205 7.70 10.83 2.51
N LEU A 206 7.91 11.19 3.77
CA LEU A 206 8.78 10.43 4.66
C LEU A 206 8.06 9.31 5.41
N CYS A 207 6.83 9.56 5.85
CA CYS A 207 6.17 8.76 6.88
C CYS A 207 4.93 8.02 6.39
N VAL A 208 4.38 8.37 5.23
CA VAL A 208 3.17 7.75 4.69
C VAL A 208 3.48 6.82 3.51
N PRO A 209 2.64 5.83 3.26
CA PRO A 209 2.77 4.99 2.07
C PRO A 209 2.64 5.80 0.78
N HIS A 210 3.34 5.38 -0.26
CA HIS A 210 3.13 5.90 -1.61
C HIS A 210 2.17 4.98 -2.36
N VAL A 211 1.11 5.56 -2.92
CA VAL A 211 -0.01 4.82 -3.52
C VAL A 211 -0.23 5.28 -4.95
N TYR A 212 -0.16 4.36 -5.91
CA TYR A 212 -0.26 4.66 -7.33
C TYR A 212 -1.40 3.89 -7.97
N ASP A 213 -2.26 4.58 -8.72
CA ASP A 213 -3.31 3.95 -9.51
C ASP A 213 -2.74 3.49 -10.86
N LEU A 214 -2.62 2.18 -11.02
CA LEU A 214 -2.11 1.55 -12.23
C LEU A 214 -3.22 1.13 -13.21
N THR A 215 -4.49 1.30 -12.87
CA THR A 215 -5.65 0.76 -13.60
C THR A 215 -5.61 1.05 -15.10
N SER A 216 -5.25 2.27 -15.48
CA SER A 216 -5.17 2.67 -16.90
C SER A 216 -3.87 2.27 -17.61
N ALA A 217 -2.90 1.73 -16.88
CA ALA A 217 -1.57 1.43 -17.40
C ALA A 217 -1.29 -0.07 -17.52
N VAL A 218 -2.08 -0.91 -16.87
CA VAL A 218 -1.93 -2.37 -16.87
C VAL A 218 -3.11 -3.04 -17.57
N THR A 219 -2.89 -4.25 -18.06
CA THR A 219 -3.94 -5.11 -18.60
C THR A 219 -3.91 -6.42 -17.84
N PRO A 220 -4.93 -6.75 -17.02
CA PRO A 220 -5.01 -8.02 -16.33
C PRO A 220 -4.82 -9.21 -17.30
N GLY A 221 -4.06 -10.21 -16.87
CA GLY A 221 -3.67 -11.35 -17.67
C GLY A 221 -2.46 -11.12 -18.60
N LYS A 222 -1.98 -9.87 -18.74
CA LYS A 222 -0.78 -9.58 -19.55
C LYS A 222 0.40 -9.18 -18.68
N PRO A 223 1.62 -9.59 -19.02
CA PRO A 223 2.81 -9.16 -18.30
C PRO A 223 3.08 -7.67 -18.53
N CYS A 224 3.52 -7.00 -17.46
CA CYS A 224 4.03 -5.63 -17.52
C CYS A 224 5.30 -5.53 -16.67
N ARG A 225 6.07 -4.47 -16.87
CA ARG A 225 7.22 -4.13 -16.05
C ARG A 225 6.87 -2.92 -15.20
N ILE A 226 6.96 -3.07 -13.90
CA ILE A 226 6.90 -1.96 -12.94
C ILE A 226 8.33 -1.49 -12.71
N THR A 227 8.57 -0.21 -12.86
CA THR A 227 9.85 0.45 -12.56
C THR A 227 9.61 1.51 -11.50
N ILE A 228 10.45 1.52 -10.47
CA ILE A 228 10.40 2.47 -9.37
C ILE A 228 11.77 3.12 -9.25
N ARG A 229 11.83 4.45 -9.38
CA ARG A 229 12.98 5.26 -8.99
C ARG A 229 12.74 5.74 -7.57
N VAL A 230 13.70 5.51 -6.69
CA VAL A 230 13.68 5.98 -5.31
C VAL A 230 14.82 6.97 -5.11
N ASP A 231 14.52 8.12 -4.54
CA ASP A 231 15.50 9.16 -4.20
C ASP A 231 15.40 9.45 -2.69
N ASN A 232 16.45 9.12 -1.96
CA ASN A 232 16.50 9.27 -0.50
C ASN A 232 17.23 10.53 -0.05
N ARG A 233 17.54 11.47 -0.97
CA ARG A 233 18.13 12.76 -0.61
C ARG A 233 17.11 13.62 0.12
N ILE A 234 17.57 14.31 1.19
CA ILE A 234 16.73 15.24 1.92
C ILE A 234 16.46 16.45 1.04
N LYS A 235 15.19 16.77 0.83
CA LYS A 235 14.67 17.92 0.10
C LYS A 235 13.32 18.31 0.71
N GLU A 236 12.69 19.34 0.19
CA GLU A 236 11.33 19.66 0.61
C GLU A 236 10.42 18.43 0.48
N ILE A 237 9.79 18.07 1.58
CA ILE A 237 8.94 16.91 1.68
C ILE A 237 7.50 17.40 1.78
N ASN A 238 6.62 16.82 0.99
CA ASN A 238 5.19 17.04 1.17
C ASN A 238 4.74 16.30 2.43
N VAL A 239 4.49 17.05 3.49
CA VAL A 239 4.07 16.50 4.79
C VAL A 239 2.57 16.20 4.86
N GLY A 240 1.83 16.44 3.79
CA GLY A 240 0.38 16.23 3.76
C GLY A 240 -0.41 17.26 4.58
N PRO A 241 -1.71 17.35 4.39
CA PRO A 241 -2.55 18.35 5.07
C PRO A 241 -2.72 18.15 6.58
N ASP A 242 -2.44 16.96 7.10
CA ASP A 242 -2.69 16.58 8.50
C ASP A 242 -1.41 16.52 9.36
N SER A 243 -0.26 16.93 8.83
CA SER A 243 1.00 16.93 9.56
C SER A 243 1.27 18.34 10.14
N HIS A 244 0.69 18.63 11.27
CA HIS A 244 0.98 19.79 12.11
C HIS A 244 1.77 19.38 13.35
#